data_fb1c28af4c8ddce8170e3c2abd475ca0
#
_entry.id   fb1c28af4c8ddce8170e3c2abd475ca0
#
_cell.length_a   1.000
_cell.length_b   1.000
_cell.length_c   1.000
_cell.angle_alpha   90.00
_cell.angle_beta   90.00
_cell.angle_gamma   90.00
#
_symmetry.space_group_name_H-M   'P 1'
#
loop_
_entity.id
_entity.type
_entity.pdbx_description
1 polymer ?
#
loop_
_entity_poly.entity_id
_entity_poly.type
_entity_poly.pdbx_seq_one_letter_code
_entity_poly.pdbx_strand_id
1 'polypeptide(L)'
;MTVPYRRALIAGLSALLLIATAASTSPASAALPASAAGQQDFAWEIGTWRSTVRVLAEPLSDSADTWLQFAGTSTVRPLLDGRANVLEFQVSGPNGRIDALNMRLYEPQAQRWSLTFINIRDGLPTPAVYGGFHNDTGEFYGDDQLGGHPIKVRFLISRPTPDEARFEQAFSADGGTTWETNWLAVDRRIRR
;
A
#
# COMPACT_ATOMS: atom_id res chain seq x y z
N MET A 1 42.71 75.75 20.01
CA MET A 1 41.93 76.76 19.27
C MET A 1 40.45 76.31 19.28
N THR A 2 39.77 76.96 20.13
CA THR A 2 38.43 77.55 20.15
C THR A 2 37.25 76.75 19.53
N VAL A 3 36.39 76.37 20.44
CA VAL A 3 34.96 76.05 20.26
C VAL A 3 34.21 77.25 19.69
N PRO A 4 33.04 77.09 18.99
CA PRO A 4 31.86 77.49 19.76
C PRO A 4 30.65 76.58 19.62
N TYR A 5 30.02 76.53 20.70
CA TYR A 5 28.64 76.19 21.12
C TYR A 5 27.54 76.89 20.29
N ARG A 6 26.56 76.17 19.77
CA ARG A 6 25.24 76.75 19.46
C ARG A 6 24.11 75.86 19.97
N ARG A 7 23.27 76.48 20.81
CA ARG A 7 22.00 76.01 21.31
C ARG A 7 20.97 75.96 20.16
N ALA A 8 20.12 74.94 20.15
CA ALA A 8 18.80 74.99 19.48
C ALA A 8 17.83 74.04 20.16
N LEU A 9 16.88 74.56 20.79
CA LEU A 9 15.42 74.42 20.77
C LEU A 9 14.84 72.98 20.83
N ILE A 10 14.19 72.77 21.97
CA ILE A 10 13.25 71.68 22.26
C ILE A 10 11.99 71.92 21.45
N ALA A 11 11.65 71.01 20.59
CA ALA A 11 10.31 70.86 20.01
C ALA A 11 9.75 69.51 20.43
N GLY A 12 8.71 69.55 21.29
CA GLY A 12 8.03 68.33 21.73
C GLY A 12 7.25 67.68 20.57
N LEU A 13 7.54 66.42 20.36
CA LEU A 13 6.73 65.59 19.46
C LEU A 13 6.07 64.52 20.34
N SER A 14 4.76 64.65 20.49
CA SER A 14 3.91 63.61 21.13
C SER A 14 3.90 62.37 20.26
N ALA A 15 4.59 61.33 20.69
CA ALA A 15 4.54 60.04 20.00
C ALA A 15 3.22 59.35 20.36
N LEU A 16 2.34 59.29 19.37
CA LEU A 16 1.14 58.44 19.43
C LEU A 16 1.59 56.97 19.30
N LEU A 17 1.48 56.23 20.36
CA LEU A 17 1.78 54.79 20.40
C LEU A 17 0.62 54.04 19.71
N LEU A 18 0.74 53.73 18.43
CA LEU A 18 -0.14 52.79 17.72
C LEU A 18 0.22 51.37 18.18
N ILE A 19 -0.60 50.80 19.06
CA ILE A 19 -0.55 49.39 19.39
C ILE A 19 -1.14 48.63 18.21
N ALA A 20 -0.29 48.14 17.33
CA ALA A 20 -0.69 47.19 16.31
C ALA A 20 -0.97 45.83 17.00
N THR A 21 -2.23 45.47 17.16
CA THR A 21 -2.65 44.14 17.56
C THR A 21 -2.36 43.21 16.37
N ALA A 22 -1.24 42.49 16.42
CA ALA A 22 -0.97 41.41 15.49
C ALA A 22 -2.01 40.30 15.75
N ALA A 23 -3.00 40.20 14.86
CA ALA A 23 -3.89 39.07 14.84
C ALA A 23 -3.04 37.82 14.46
N SER A 24 -2.77 36.96 15.44
CA SER A 24 -2.16 35.65 15.20
C SER A 24 -3.14 34.81 14.40
N THR A 25 -2.95 34.78 13.10
CA THR A 25 -3.60 33.79 12.24
C THR A 25 -2.93 32.45 12.55
N SER A 26 -3.56 31.64 13.39
CA SER A 26 -3.19 30.21 13.48
C SER A 26 -3.26 29.61 12.10
N PRO A 27 -2.22 28.88 11.63
CA PRO A 27 -2.33 28.17 10.38
C PRO A 27 -3.51 27.22 10.50
N ALA A 28 -4.50 27.39 9.62
CA ALA A 28 -5.59 26.45 9.50
C ALA A 28 -4.96 25.08 9.27
N SER A 29 -5.14 24.16 10.21
CA SER A 29 -4.78 22.76 10.01
C SER A 29 -5.48 22.33 8.74
N ALA A 30 -4.73 22.07 7.69
CA ALA A 30 -5.28 21.58 6.43
C ALA A 30 -6.01 20.29 6.77
N ALA A 31 -7.33 20.33 6.77
CA ALA A 31 -8.14 19.13 6.89
C ALA A 31 -7.67 18.16 5.82
N LEU A 32 -7.29 16.95 6.22
CA LEU A 32 -6.97 15.89 5.27
C LEU A 32 -8.16 15.80 4.30
N PRO A 33 -7.91 15.71 2.99
CA PRO A 33 -9.01 15.60 2.03
C PRO A 33 -9.92 14.45 2.43
N ALA A 34 -11.22 14.64 2.26
CA ALA A 34 -12.22 13.60 2.46
C ALA A 34 -11.73 12.31 1.78
N SER A 35 -11.91 11.17 2.46
CA SER A 35 -11.51 9.84 1.96
C SER A 35 -11.76 9.75 0.47
N ALA A 36 -10.69 9.63 -0.33
CA ALA A 36 -10.82 9.44 -1.76
C ALA A 36 -11.56 8.12 -2.02
N ALA A 37 -12.42 8.11 -3.04
CA ALA A 37 -13.10 6.88 -3.46
C ALA A 37 -12.05 5.77 -3.66
N GLY A 38 -12.31 4.58 -3.12
CA GLY A 38 -11.38 3.44 -3.17
C GLY A 38 -10.43 3.30 -1.96
N GLN A 39 -10.22 4.32 -1.14
CA GLN A 39 -9.32 4.21 0.03
C GLN A 39 -9.77 3.12 1.03
N GLN A 40 -11.04 2.77 1.08
CA GLN A 40 -11.60 1.77 2.00
C GLN A 40 -11.79 0.39 1.36
N ASP A 41 -11.35 0.20 0.12
CA ASP A 41 -11.57 -1.04 -0.63
C ASP A 41 -11.07 -2.30 0.07
N PHE A 42 -10.00 -2.20 0.86
CA PHE A 42 -9.46 -3.31 1.65
C PHE A 42 -10.00 -3.41 3.09
N ALA A 43 -10.92 -2.52 3.50
CA ALA A 43 -11.41 -2.49 4.90
C ALA A 43 -12.06 -3.83 5.31
N TRP A 44 -12.70 -4.51 4.38
CA TRP A 44 -13.32 -5.81 4.61
C TRP A 44 -12.33 -6.93 4.93
N GLU A 45 -11.07 -6.81 4.49
CA GLU A 45 -10.06 -7.85 4.69
C GLU A 45 -9.37 -7.76 6.06
N ILE A 46 -9.52 -6.62 6.77
CA ILE A 46 -8.91 -6.44 8.10
C ILE A 46 -9.31 -7.57 9.05
N GLY A 47 -8.31 -8.18 9.69
CA GLY A 47 -8.49 -9.29 10.62
C GLY A 47 -7.57 -10.46 10.35
N THR A 48 -7.88 -11.62 10.96
CA THR A 48 -7.07 -12.83 10.84
C THR A 48 -7.83 -13.91 10.07
N TRP A 49 -7.10 -14.61 9.22
CA TRP A 49 -7.63 -15.58 8.28
C TRP A 49 -6.84 -16.87 8.32
N ARG A 50 -7.51 -17.98 8.09
CA ARG A 50 -6.88 -19.26 7.78
C ARG A 50 -6.67 -19.36 6.28
N SER A 51 -5.42 -19.51 5.87
CA SER A 51 -4.99 -19.50 4.48
C SER A 51 -4.70 -20.91 3.99
N THR A 52 -5.23 -21.26 2.83
CA THR A 52 -4.85 -22.45 2.06
C THR A 52 -4.33 -21.96 0.72
N VAL A 53 -3.12 -22.39 0.35
CA VAL A 53 -2.35 -21.84 -0.75
C VAL A 53 -1.85 -22.93 -1.67
N ARG A 54 -1.87 -22.67 -2.97
CA ARG A 54 -1.23 -23.47 -4.02
C ARG A 54 -0.31 -22.56 -4.82
N VAL A 55 0.93 -22.99 -5.00
CA VAL A 55 1.94 -22.26 -5.80
C VAL A 55 2.47 -23.20 -6.87
N LEU A 56 2.51 -22.75 -8.11
CA LEU A 56 3.12 -23.50 -9.21
C LEU A 56 4.65 -23.53 -9.00
N ALA A 57 5.24 -24.72 -9.04
CA ALA A 57 6.66 -24.88 -8.73
C ALA A 57 7.58 -24.18 -9.73
N GLU A 58 7.21 -24.24 -11.02
CA GLU A 58 7.99 -23.72 -12.14
C GLU A 58 7.07 -22.95 -13.09
N PRO A 59 6.70 -21.70 -12.76
CA PRO A 59 5.83 -20.92 -13.64
C PRO A 59 6.52 -20.56 -14.96
N LEU A 60 5.72 -20.49 -16.02
CA LEU A 60 6.14 -20.20 -17.41
C LEU A 60 7.20 -21.17 -17.95
N SER A 61 7.17 -22.40 -17.49
CA SER A 61 8.04 -23.48 -17.98
C SER A 61 7.28 -24.46 -18.88
N ASP A 62 8.02 -25.23 -19.69
CA ASP A 62 7.45 -26.32 -20.48
C ASP A 62 7.19 -27.60 -19.65
N SER A 63 7.48 -27.56 -18.35
CA SER A 63 7.27 -28.67 -17.42
C SER A 63 5.79 -28.89 -17.14
N ALA A 64 5.43 -30.13 -16.80
CA ALA A 64 4.07 -30.41 -16.31
C ALA A 64 3.79 -29.67 -15.02
N ASP A 65 2.60 -29.10 -14.89
CA ASP A 65 2.16 -28.32 -13.74
C ASP A 65 2.28 -29.09 -12.42
N THR A 66 3.22 -28.68 -11.58
CA THR A 66 3.39 -29.21 -10.25
C THR A 66 2.99 -28.15 -9.22
N TRP A 67 1.85 -28.35 -8.55
CA TRP A 67 1.34 -27.43 -7.55
C TRP A 67 1.78 -27.81 -6.14
N LEU A 68 2.57 -26.95 -5.54
CA LEU A 68 2.97 -27.04 -4.12
C LEU A 68 1.85 -26.52 -3.24
N GLN A 69 1.57 -27.20 -2.13
CA GLN A 69 0.48 -26.85 -1.21
C GLN A 69 1.03 -26.36 0.13
N PHE A 70 0.41 -25.28 0.63
CA PHE A 70 0.73 -24.68 1.92
C PHE A 70 -0.55 -24.34 2.67
N ALA A 71 -0.46 -24.31 4.00
CA ALA A 71 -1.55 -23.85 4.87
C ALA A 71 -0.99 -23.09 6.07
N GLY A 72 -1.76 -22.16 6.60
CA GLY A 72 -1.36 -21.35 7.75
C GLY A 72 -2.33 -20.21 8.02
N THR A 73 -1.79 -19.04 8.27
CA THR A 73 -2.57 -17.85 8.59
C THR A 73 -2.08 -16.62 7.84
N SER A 74 -3.01 -15.71 7.55
CA SER A 74 -2.73 -14.34 7.20
C SER A 74 -3.42 -13.38 8.17
N THR A 75 -2.78 -12.25 8.46
CA THR A 75 -3.33 -11.21 9.32
C THR A 75 -3.20 -9.87 8.62
N VAL A 76 -4.32 -9.20 8.41
CA VAL A 76 -4.36 -7.86 7.79
C VAL A 76 -4.59 -6.81 8.86
N ARG A 77 -3.71 -5.80 8.91
CA ARG A 77 -3.78 -4.68 9.85
C ARG A 77 -3.81 -3.35 9.11
N PRO A 78 -4.71 -2.41 9.50
CA PRO A 78 -4.71 -1.07 8.93
C PRO A 78 -3.51 -0.27 9.43
N LEU A 79 -3.02 0.64 8.61
CA LEU A 79 -1.97 1.60 8.90
C LEU A 79 -2.41 2.97 8.42
N LEU A 80 -1.86 4.05 9.01
CA LEU A 80 -2.03 5.43 8.55
C LEU A 80 -3.52 5.80 8.34
N ASP A 81 -4.36 5.49 9.32
CA ASP A 81 -5.81 5.76 9.30
C ASP A 81 -6.52 5.16 8.07
N GLY A 82 -6.14 3.93 7.68
CA GLY A 82 -6.73 3.21 6.56
C GLY A 82 -6.19 3.58 5.18
N ARG A 83 -5.22 4.50 5.09
CA ARG A 83 -4.55 4.83 3.82
C ARG A 83 -3.52 3.79 3.39
N ALA A 84 -3.18 2.89 4.27
CA ALA A 84 -2.33 1.74 4.01
C ALA A 84 -2.80 0.56 4.85
N ASN A 85 -2.41 -0.64 4.46
CA ASN A 85 -2.51 -1.83 5.30
C ASN A 85 -1.32 -2.75 5.03
N VAL A 86 -1.07 -3.64 5.97
CA VAL A 86 -0.09 -4.71 5.83
C VAL A 86 -0.78 -6.04 6.05
N LEU A 87 -0.58 -6.96 5.11
CA LEU A 87 -0.91 -8.37 5.28
C LEU A 87 0.36 -9.09 5.68
N GLU A 88 0.35 -9.71 6.85
CA GLU A 88 1.36 -10.64 7.34
C GLU A 88 0.91 -12.05 6.96
N PHE A 89 1.77 -12.79 6.27
CA PHE A 89 1.46 -14.08 5.68
C PHE A 89 2.43 -15.13 6.17
N GLN A 90 1.90 -16.21 6.78
CA GLN A 90 2.70 -17.28 7.36
C GLN A 90 2.05 -18.64 7.04
N VAL A 91 2.61 -19.34 6.08
CA VAL A 91 2.11 -20.66 5.66
C VAL A 91 3.24 -21.67 5.55
N SER A 92 2.93 -22.94 5.77
CA SER A 92 3.87 -24.05 5.67
C SER A 92 3.25 -25.26 4.99
N GLY A 93 4.09 -26.11 4.42
CA GLY A 93 3.71 -27.33 3.74
C GLY A 93 4.90 -28.28 3.60
N PRO A 94 4.74 -29.41 2.91
CA PRO A 94 5.81 -30.39 2.73
C PRO A 94 7.08 -29.82 2.05
N ASN A 95 6.90 -28.75 1.27
CA ASN A 95 7.96 -28.10 0.50
C ASN A 95 8.61 -26.91 1.22
N GLY A 96 8.31 -26.72 2.51
CA GLY A 96 8.89 -25.63 3.30
C GLY A 96 7.89 -24.65 3.86
N ARG A 97 8.35 -23.41 4.05
CA ARG A 97 7.57 -22.32 4.67
C ARG A 97 7.68 -21.05 3.84
N ILE A 98 6.59 -20.28 3.81
CA ILE A 98 6.55 -18.95 3.23
C ILE A 98 6.13 -17.99 4.35
N ASP A 99 7.05 -17.10 4.73
CA ASP A 99 6.80 -15.96 5.61
C ASP A 99 6.98 -14.70 4.77
N ALA A 100 5.95 -13.87 4.72
CA ALA A 100 5.97 -12.71 3.85
C ALA A 100 5.09 -11.58 4.37
N LEU A 101 5.35 -10.39 3.86
CA LEU A 101 4.48 -9.23 4.00
C LEU A 101 3.94 -8.84 2.62
N ASN A 102 2.70 -8.37 2.57
CA ASN A 102 2.20 -7.58 1.45
C ASN A 102 1.85 -6.19 1.97
N MET A 103 2.63 -5.19 1.55
CA MET A 103 2.39 -3.80 1.89
C MET A 103 1.49 -3.18 0.83
N ARG A 104 0.41 -2.53 1.26
CA ARG A 104 -0.58 -1.92 0.38
C ARG A 104 -0.77 -0.46 0.76
N LEU A 105 -0.58 0.45 -0.21
CA LEU A 105 -0.74 1.88 -0.04
C LEU A 105 -1.73 2.43 -1.07
N TYR A 106 -2.61 3.31 -0.62
CA TYR A 106 -3.52 4.03 -1.50
C TYR A 106 -2.88 5.32 -2.01
N GLU A 107 -2.90 5.52 -3.33
CA GLU A 107 -2.46 6.73 -4.01
C GLU A 107 -3.67 7.63 -4.31
N PRO A 108 -3.95 8.67 -3.50
CA PRO A 108 -5.19 9.45 -3.63
C PRO A 108 -5.32 10.21 -4.95
N GLN A 109 -4.20 10.69 -5.50
CA GLN A 109 -4.20 11.42 -6.77
C GLN A 109 -4.47 10.53 -7.97
N ALA A 110 -3.91 9.31 -7.95
CA ALA A 110 -4.12 8.31 -9.00
C ALA A 110 -5.36 7.44 -8.78
N GLN A 111 -6.01 7.58 -7.60
CA GLN A 111 -7.19 6.80 -7.19
C GLN A 111 -6.99 5.28 -7.35
N ARG A 112 -5.82 4.80 -6.94
CA ARG A 112 -5.43 3.39 -7.05
C ARG A 112 -4.64 2.92 -5.83
N TRP A 113 -4.53 1.63 -5.67
CA TRP A 113 -3.65 0.99 -4.71
C TRP A 113 -2.34 0.55 -5.37
N SER A 114 -1.26 0.58 -4.61
CA SER A 114 0.00 -0.10 -4.90
C SER A 114 0.17 -1.25 -3.92
N LEU A 115 0.52 -2.43 -4.43
CA LEU A 115 0.74 -3.65 -3.66
C LEU A 115 2.16 -4.15 -3.90
N THR A 116 2.93 -4.34 -2.81
CA THR A 116 4.31 -4.85 -2.86
C THR A 116 4.43 -6.05 -1.95
N PHE A 117 4.91 -7.16 -2.50
CA PHE A 117 5.16 -8.39 -1.75
C PHE A 117 6.63 -8.43 -1.30
N ILE A 118 6.86 -8.86 -0.05
CA ILE A 118 8.19 -8.96 0.56
C ILE A 118 8.30 -10.34 1.19
N ASN A 119 9.06 -11.24 0.56
CA ASN A 119 9.38 -12.53 1.15
C ASN A 119 10.51 -12.34 2.17
N ILE A 120 10.30 -12.80 3.42
CA ILE A 120 11.28 -12.62 4.49
C ILE A 120 12.60 -13.36 4.20
N ARG A 121 12.56 -14.42 3.43
CA ARG A 121 13.74 -15.21 3.06
C ARG A 121 14.72 -14.39 2.23
N ASP A 122 14.20 -13.62 1.29
CA ASP A 122 15.02 -12.82 0.37
C ASP A 122 15.21 -11.39 0.92
N GLY A 123 14.27 -10.92 1.74
CA GLY A 123 14.31 -9.60 2.37
C GLY A 123 14.14 -8.44 1.39
N LEU A 124 13.79 -8.73 0.14
CA LEU A 124 13.65 -7.74 -0.92
C LEU A 124 12.18 -7.58 -1.32
N PRO A 125 11.71 -6.34 -1.53
CA PRO A 125 10.39 -6.10 -2.08
C PRO A 125 10.36 -6.46 -3.58
N THR A 126 9.26 -7.06 -4.03
CA THR A 126 8.99 -7.18 -5.47
C THR A 126 8.66 -5.81 -6.05
N PRO A 127 8.75 -5.60 -7.37
CA PRO A 127 8.12 -4.47 -8.02
C PRO A 127 6.63 -4.38 -7.62
N ALA A 128 6.11 -3.16 -7.47
CA ALA A 128 4.73 -2.97 -7.09
C ALA A 128 3.79 -3.27 -8.26
N VAL A 129 2.64 -3.88 -7.95
CA VAL A 129 1.50 -3.94 -8.86
C VAL A 129 0.50 -2.85 -8.48
N TYR A 130 -0.20 -2.30 -9.45
CA TYR A 130 -1.10 -1.15 -9.31
C TYR A 130 -2.48 -1.48 -9.83
N GLY A 131 -3.51 -1.00 -9.13
CA GLY A 131 -4.88 -1.21 -9.54
C GLY A 131 -5.89 -0.77 -8.49
N GLY A 132 -7.09 -1.35 -8.54
CA GLY A 132 -8.18 -1.04 -7.63
C GLY A 132 -9.31 -2.05 -7.75
N PHE A 133 -10.39 -1.77 -7.02
CA PHE A 133 -11.56 -2.65 -7.00
C PHE A 133 -12.66 -2.13 -7.92
N HIS A 134 -13.28 -3.07 -8.61
CA HIS A 134 -14.55 -2.90 -9.32
C HIS A 134 -15.54 -3.92 -8.75
N ASN A 135 -16.55 -3.43 -8.03
CA ASN A 135 -17.42 -4.27 -7.22
C ASN A 135 -16.60 -5.07 -6.17
N ASP A 136 -16.79 -6.40 -6.09
CA ASP A 136 -16.13 -7.27 -5.12
C ASP A 136 -14.81 -7.88 -5.64
N THR A 137 -14.27 -7.36 -6.75
CA THR A 137 -13.02 -7.86 -7.36
C THR A 137 -12.01 -6.73 -7.56
N GLY A 138 -10.83 -6.89 -6.98
CA GLY A 138 -9.68 -6.04 -7.20
C GLY A 138 -8.77 -6.64 -8.27
N GLU A 139 -8.32 -5.80 -9.21
CA GLU A 139 -7.40 -6.15 -10.28
C GLU A 139 -6.18 -5.25 -10.22
N PHE A 140 -4.99 -5.85 -10.20
CA PHE A 140 -3.72 -5.13 -10.08
C PHE A 140 -2.72 -5.69 -11.07
N TYR A 141 -1.99 -4.80 -11.73
CA TYR A 141 -1.04 -5.14 -12.79
C TYR A 141 0.32 -4.48 -12.55
N GLY A 142 1.39 -5.15 -12.94
CA GLY A 142 2.74 -4.64 -12.86
C GLY A 142 3.69 -5.35 -13.81
N ASP A 143 4.93 -4.87 -13.80
CA ASP A 143 6.05 -5.46 -14.53
C ASP A 143 7.02 -6.09 -13.53
N ASP A 144 7.58 -7.24 -13.87
CA ASP A 144 8.60 -7.94 -13.07
C ASP A 144 9.55 -8.74 -14.00
N GLN A 145 10.43 -9.52 -13.42
CA GLN A 145 11.33 -10.43 -14.14
C GLN A 145 11.27 -11.83 -13.52
N LEU A 146 11.25 -12.83 -14.36
CA LEU A 146 11.39 -14.24 -13.98
C LEU A 146 12.61 -14.83 -14.69
N GLY A 147 13.62 -15.27 -13.92
CA GLY A 147 14.87 -15.77 -14.49
C GLY A 147 15.61 -14.77 -15.38
N GLY A 148 15.45 -13.45 -15.13
CA GLY A 148 16.03 -12.38 -15.95
C GLY A 148 15.23 -12.01 -17.20
N HIS A 149 14.10 -12.67 -17.46
CA HIS A 149 13.20 -12.36 -18.57
C HIS A 149 12.05 -11.46 -18.10
N PRO A 150 11.71 -10.39 -18.82
CA PRO A 150 10.61 -9.51 -18.45
C PRO A 150 9.27 -10.25 -18.54
N ILE A 151 8.43 -10.04 -17.51
CA ILE A 151 7.08 -10.59 -17.43
C ILE A 151 6.09 -9.50 -17.03
N LYS A 152 4.81 -9.72 -17.34
CA LYS A 152 3.70 -9.00 -16.69
C LYS A 152 3.18 -9.83 -15.52
N VAL A 153 2.79 -9.14 -14.47
CA VAL A 153 2.18 -9.72 -13.26
C VAL A 153 0.76 -9.20 -13.12
N ARG A 154 -0.18 -10.10 -12.82
CA ARG A 154 -1.56 -9.76 -12.48
C ARG A 154 -1.92 -10.37 -11.13
N PHE A 155 -2.54 -9.56 -10.25
CA PHE A 155 -3.22 -10.03 -9.04
C PHE A 155 -4.72 -9.82 -9.19
N LEU A 156 -5.48 -10.85 -8.84
CA LEU A 156 -6.93 -10.77 -8.67
C LEU A 156 -7.24 -11.06 -7.20
N ILE A 157 -7.99 -10.15 -6.57
CA ILE A 157 -8.42 -10.28 -5.18
C ILE A 157 -9.94 -10.19 -5.15
N SER A 158 -10.61 -11.19 -4.63
CA SER A 158 -12.07 -11.21 -4.61
C SER A 158 -12.63 -11.62 -3.25
N ARG A 159 -13.85 -11.18 -2.98
CA ARG A 159 -14.60 -11.49 -1.76
C ARG A 159 -15.91 -12.22 -2.09
N PRO A 160 -15.88 -13.54 -2.32
CA PRO A 160 -17.09 -14.31 -2.63
C PRO A 160 -18.13 -14.27 -1.52
N THR A 161 -17.69 -14.20 -0.25
CA THR A 161 -18.56 -14.08 0.92
C THR A 161 -17.93 -13.18 1.97
N PRO A 162 -18.66 -12.68 2.99
CA PRO A 162 -18.09 -11.89 4.08
C PRO A 162 -16.95 -12.59 4.84
N ASP A 163 -16.89 -13.93 4.81
CA ASP A 163 -15.92 -14.74 5.54
C ASP A 163 -14.94 -15.50 4.63
N GLU A 164 -14.96 -15.24 3.32
CA GLU A 164 -14.02 -15.84 2.36
C GLU A 164 -13.40 -14.77 1.47
N ALA A 165 -12.07 -14.79 1.37
CA ALA A 165 -11.30 -14.04 0.38
C ALA A 165 -10.60 -15.02 -0.55
N ARG A 166 -10.37 -14.62 -1.79
CA ARG A 166 -9.59 -15.34 -2.79
C ARG A 166 -8.55 -14.45 -3.41
N PHE A 167 -7.38 -15.01 -3.59
CA PHE A 167 -6.27 -14.37 -4.29
C PHE A 167 -5.79 -15.27 -5.42
N GLU A 168 -5.55 -14.66 -6.57
CA GLU A 168 -4.92 -15.28 -7.72
C GLU A 168 -3.77 -14.40 -8.20
N GLN A 169 -2.60 -15.02 -8.46
CA GLN A 169 -1.53 -14.39 -9.22
C GLN A 169 -1.37 -15.13 -10.55
N ALA A 170 -1.16 -14.37 -11.60
CA ALA A 170 -0.80 -14.89 -12.90
C ALA A 170 0.37 -14.12 -13.50
N PHE A 171 1.19 -14.82 -14.28
CA PHE A 171 2.27 -14.25 -15.06
C PHE A 171 1.97 -14.33 -16.56
N SER A 172 2.56 -13.41 -17.31
CA SER A 172 2.50 -13.38 -18.77
C SER A 172 3.89 -13.09 -19.32
N ALA A 173 4.35 -13.92 -20.26
CA ALA A 173 5.61 -13.74 -20.97
C ALA A 173 5.45 -13.01 -22.32
N ASP A 174 4.21 -12.72 -22.75
CA ASP A 174 3.85 -12.16 -24.05
C ASP A 174 3.19 -10.78 -23.99
N GLY A 175 3.54 -10.01 -22.96
CA GLY A 175 3.05 -8.65 -22.78
C GLY A 175 1.61 -8.53 -22.31
N GLY A 176 1.02 -9.61 -21.73
CA GLY A 176 -0.35 -9.64 -21.21
C GLY A 176 -1.38 -10.22 -22.18
N THR A 177 -0.94 -10.86 -23.26
CA THR A 177 -1.83 -11.52 -24.24
C THR A 177 -2.37 -12.82 -23.67
N THR A 178 -1.49 -13.66 -23.10
CA THR A 178 -1.86 -14.89 -22.38
C THR A 178 -1.36 -14.83 -20.93
N TRP A 179 -2.05 -15.54 -20.03
CA TRP A 179 -1.78 -15.53 -18.60
C TRP A 179 -1.75 -16.95 -18.04
N GLU A 180 -0.70 -17.26 -17.32
CA GLU A 180 -0.57 -18.52 -16.57
C GLU A 180 -0.78 -18.23 -15.08
N THR A 181 -1.83 -18.80 -14.49
CA THR A 181 -2.06 -18.73 -13.05
C THR A 181 -1.01 -19.57 -12.33
N ASN A 182 -0.27 -18.94 -11.39
CA ASN A 182 0.84 -19.58 -10.69
C ASN A 182 0.75 -19.49 -9.15
N TRP A 183 -0.23 -18.77 -8.62
CA TRP A 183 -0.51 -18.72 -7.18
C TRP A 183 -2.00 -18.58 -6.95
N LEU A 184 -2.54 -19.44 -6.09
CA LEU A 184 -3.92 -19.42 -5.66
C LEU A 184 -3.98 -19.45 -4.13
N ALA A 185 -4.76 -18.57 -3.52
CA ALA A 185 -5.06 -18.64 -2.11
C ALA A 185 -6.56 -18.54 -1.84
N VAL A 186 -7.01 -19.29 -0.83
CA VAL A 186 -8.34 -19.17 -0.24
C VAL A 186 -8.17 -18.90 1.23
N ASP A 187 -8.68 -17.78 1.68
CA ASP A 187 -8.61 -17.30 3.04
C ASP A 187 -9.98 -17.35 3.68
N ARG A 188 -10.09 -17.98 4.85
CA ARG A 188 -11.32 -18.08 5.64
C ARG A 188 -11.16 -17.36 6.95
N ARG A 189 -12.08 -16.44 7.24
CA ARG A 189 -12.01 -15.57 8.42
C ARG A 189 -12.02 -16.40 9.70
N ILE A 190 -11.07 -16.11 10.59
CA ILE A 190 -11.04 -16.62 11.94
C ILE A 190 -11.83 -15.64 12.80
N ARG A 191 -13.00 -16.08 13.27
CA ARG A 191 -13.78 -15.32 14.24
C ARG A 191 -13.22 -15.62 15.64
N ARG A 192 -12.97 -14.56 16.40
CA ARG A 192 -12.63 -14.65 17.82
C ARG A 192 -13.88 -14.66 18.66
#